data_fc829c9ec55747d91e48bf2bd6e4af68
#
_entry.id   fc829c9ec55747d91e48bf2bd6e4af68
#
_cell.length_a   1.000
_cell.length_b   1.000
_cell.length_c   1.000
_cell.angle_alpha   90.00
_cell.angle_beta   90.00
_cell.angle_gamma   90.00
#
_symmetry.space_group_name_H-M   'P 1'
#
loop_
_entity.id
_entity.type
_entity.pdbx_description
1 polymer ?
#
loop_
_entity_poly.entity_id
_entity_poly.type
_entity_poly.pdbx_seq_one_letter_code
_entity_poly.pdbx_strand_id
1 'polypeptide(L)'
;MPATHLGVVALTTALALAALGGGLYEFLVLDPFWPGRPDLIQPQRGGVSRRRFWIPAHTSFELLLIASLVTTWNYSGTRTPLLVALASHVAMRIWSAVDFIPKALAFERAEPGAIAEAAARRWTRRSLGRLPLDLVTCGAMLGALVAAARLS
;
A
#
# COMPACT_ATOMS: atom_id res chain seq x y z
N MET A 1 -22.20 17.83 -5.96
CA MET A 1 -21.16 17.15 -6.79
C MET A 1 -21.83 16.01 -7.54
N PRO A 2 -21.47 15.69 -8.79
CA PRO A 2 -22.05 14.52 -9.49
C PRO A 2 -21.82 13.22 -8.74
N ALA A 3 -22.83 12.32 -8.74
CA ALA A 3 -22.75 11.01 -8.06
C ALA A 3 -21.58 10.15 -8.56
N THR A 4 -21.19 10.30 -9.84
CA THR A 4 -20.00 9.62 -10.41
C THR A 4 -18.71 10.01 -9.72
N HIS A 5 -18.53 11.28 -9.35
CA HIS A 5 -17.32 11.74 -8.64
C HIS A 5 -17.26 11.16 -7.22
N LEU A 6 -18.40 11.12 -6.51
CA LEU A 6 -18.48 10.44 -5.21
C LEU A 6 -18.14 8.96 -5.34
N GLY A 7 -18.67 8.29 -6.37
CA GLY A 7 -18.38 6.87 -6.64
C GLY A 7 -16.88 6.59 -6.85
N VAL A 8 -16.20 7.43 -7.63
CA VAL A 8 -14.74 7.31 -7.85
C VAL A 8 -13.97 7.48 -6.55
N VAL A 9 -14.28 8.51 -5.75
CA VAL A 9 -13.61 8.73 -4.45
C VAL A 9 -13.88 7.57 -3.49
N ALA A 10 -15.12 7.05 -3.46
CA ALA A 10 -15.48 5.92 -2.61
C ALA A 10 -14.70 4.64 -2.99
N LEU A 11 -14.60 4.34 -4.29
CA LEU A 11 -13.85 3.20 -4.77
C LEU A 11 -12.35 3.34 -4.47
N THR A 12 -11.79 4.54 -4.67
CA THR A 12 -10.38 4.82 -4.32
C THR A 12 -10.14 4.62 -2.82
N THR A 13 -11.07 5.09 -1.98
CA THR A 13 -10.98 4.89 -0.53
C THR A 13 -11.03 3.41 -0.15
N ALA A 14 -11.92 2.63 -0.78
CA ALA A 14 -12.00 1.19 -0.54
C ALA A 14 -10.68 0.48 -0.90
N LEU A 15 -10.03 0.87 -2.01
CA LEU A 15 -8.73 0.30 -2.39
C LEU A 15 -7.60 0.70 -1.43
N ALA A 16 -7.60 1.94 -0.91
CA ALA A 16 -6.64 2.35 0.12
C ALA A 16 -6.79 1.49 1.39
N LEU A 17 -8.02 1.27 1.83
CA LEU A 17 -8.30 0.43 3.00
C LEU A 17 -7.96 -1.05 2.76
N ALA A 18 -8.22 -1.57 1.56
CA ALA A 18 -7.83 -2.92 1.17
C ALA A 18 -6.31 -3.09 1.16
N ALA A 19 -5.56 -2.10 0.65
CA ALA A 19 -4.10 -2.10 0.69
C ALA A 19 -3.56 -2.05 2.12
N LEU A 20 -4.13 -1.20 2.99
CA LEU A 20 -3.79 -1.15 4.42
C LEU A 20 -4.07 -2.50 5.08
N GLY A 21 -5.24 -3.11 4.82
CA GLY A 21 -5.61 -4.43 5.33
C GLY A 21 -4.63 -5.52 4.88
N GLY A 22 -4.22 -5.50 3.61
CA GLY A 22 -3.19 -6.40 3.09
C GLY A 22 -1.84 -6.22 3.78
N GLY A 23 -1.42 -4.98 4.04
CA GLY A 23 -0.20 -4.66 4.79
C GLY A 23 -0.25 -5.15 6.23
N LEU A 24 -1.37 -4.93 6.91
CA LEU A 24 -1.58 -5.44 8.28
C LEU A 24 -1.58 -6.96 8.32
N TYR A 25 -2.23 -7.63 7.35
CA TYR A 25 -2.20 -9.08 7.25
C TYR A 25 -0.77 -9.61 7.03
N GLU A 26 -0.05 -9.05 6.07
CA GLU A 26 1.34 -9.46 5.82
C GLU A 26 2.19 -9.30 7.08
N PHE A 27 2.03 -8.18 7.76
CA PHE A 27 2.76 -7.82 8.95
C PHE A 27 2.45 -8.71 10.17
N LEU A 28 1.16 -8.98 10.41
CA LEU A 28 0.73 -9.76 11.59
C LEU A 28 0.80 -11.27 11.37
N VAL A 29 0.66 -11.72 10.13
CA VAL A 29 0.50 -13.15 9.81
C VAL A 29 1.71 -13.74 9.10
N LEU A 30 2.33 -13.02 8.15
CA LEU A 30 3.42 -13.57 7.35
C LEU A 30 4.80 -13.21 7.93
N ASP A 31 5.02 -11.94 8.23
CA ASP A 31 6.31 -11.40 8.66
C ASP A 31 6.87 -11.99 9.98
N PRO A 32 6.07 -12.45 10.94
CA PRO A 32 6.59 -13.14 12.12
C PRO A 32 7.28 -14.47 11.79
N PHE A 33 6.89 -15.15 10.71
CA PHE A 33 7.29 -16.52 10.41
C PHE A 33 8.31 -16.65 9.28
N TRP A 34 8.14 -15.88 8.18
CA TRP A 34 8.97 -16.09 7.00
C TRP A 34 10.48 -15.85 7.22
N PRO A 35 10.97 -15.00 8.15
CA PRO A 35 12.40 -14.88 8.38
C PRO A 35 13.07 -16.18 8.80
N GLY A 36 12.37 -17.05 9.56
CA GLY A 36 12.83 -18.40 9.91
C GLY A 36 12.43 -19.47 8.88
N ARG A 37 11.56 -19.15 7.95
CA ARG A 37 11.02 -20.02 6.90
C ARG A 37 10.98 -19.29 5.56
N PRO A 38 12.13 -18.99 4.93
CA PRO A 38 12.19 -18.20 3.69
C PRO A 38 11.39 -18.80 2.52
N ASP A 39 11.19 -20.12 2.52
CA ASP A 39 10.34 -20.84 1.57
C ASP A 39 8.92 -20.25 1.48
N LEU A 40 8.39 -19.72 2.59
CA LEU A 40 7.04 -19.14 2.63
C LEU A 40 6.84 -17.96 1.66
N ILE A 41 7.89 -17.21 1.33
CA ILE A 41 7.83 -16.07 0.42
C ILE A 41 8.47 -16.32 -0.95
N GLN A 42 8.79 -17.57 -1.25
CA GLN A 42 9.47 -18.01 -2.48
C GLN A 42 8.51 -18.80 -3.37
N PRO A 43 7.84 -18.16 -4.37
CA PRO A 43 6.84 -18.83 -5.21
C PRO A 43 7.38 -20.06 -5.96
N GLN A 44 8.65 -20.04 -6.35
CA GLN A 44 9.32 -21.16 -7.00
C GLN A 44 9.49 -22.39 -6.09
N ARG A 45 9.29 -22.22 -4.78
CA ARG A 45 9.35 -23.30 -3.75
C ARG A 45 7.98 -23.59 -3.13
N GLY A 46 6.89 -23.15 -3.78
CA GLY A 46 5.51 -23.32 -3.30
C GLY A 46 5.04 -22.27 -2.31
N GLY A 47 5.85 -21.24 -2.03
CA GLY A 47 5.50 -20.13 -1.17
C GLY A 47 4.57 -19.10 -1.86
N VAL A 48 4.15 -18.10 -1.09
CA VAL A 48 3.22 -17.07 -1.55
C VAL A 48 3.92 -16.03 -2.43
N SER A 49 3.25 -15.60 -3.50
CA SER A 49 3.69 -14.50 -4.36
C SER A 49 3.07 -13.19 -3.88
N ARG A 50 3.81 -12.41 -3.10
CA ARG A 50 3.37 -11.08 -2.62
C ARG A 50 3.05 -10.14 -3.77
N ARG A 51 3.75 -10.23 -4.89
CA ARG A 51 3.53 -9.41 -6.10
C ARG A 51 2.13 -9.56 -6.69
N ARG A 52 1.49 -10.73 -6.56
CA ARG A 52 0.12 -10.96 -7.05
C ARG A 52 -0.92 -10.07 -6.36
N PHE A 53 -0.66 -9.68 -5.14
CA PHE A 53 -1.50 -8.73 -4.41
C PHE A 53 -1.02 -7.29 -4.61
N TRP A 54 0.27 -7.03 -4.38
CA TRP A 54 0.77 -5.65 -4.30
C TRP A 54 0.78 -4.90 -5.63
N ILE A 55 1.06 -5.59 -6.75
CA ILE A 55 1.06 -4.93 -8.06
C ILE A 55 -0.35 -4.42 -8.39
N PRO A 56 -1.40 -5.25 -8.46
CA PRO A 56 -2.74 -4.76 -8.79
C PRO A 56 -3.27 -3.77 -7.74
N ALA A 57 -3.04 -3.99 -6.44
CA ALA A 57 -3.51 -3.11 -5.38
C ALA A 57 -2.98 -1.69 -5.53
N HIS A 58 -1.65 -1.53 -5.68
CA HIS A 58 -1.06 -0.20 -5.85
C HIS A 58 -1.42 0.43 -7.19
N THR A 59 -1.35 -0.32 -8.29
CA THR A 59 -1.66 0.23 -9.61
C THR A 59 -3.10 0.71 -9.70
N SER A 60 -4.06 -0.09 -9.23
CA SER A 60 -5.48 0.31 -9.22
C SER A 60 -5.73 1.52 -8.33
N PHE A 61 -5.13 1.55 -7.15
CA PHE A 61 -5.23 2.69 -6.24
C PHE A 61 -4.65 3.97 -6.86
N GLU A 62 -3.46 3.91 -7.44
CA GLU A 62 -2.77 5.04 -8.07
C GLU A 62 -3.59 5.63 -9.22
N LEU A 63 -4.10 4.79 -10.11
CA LEU A 63 -4.94 5.23 -11.23
C LEU A 63 -6.23 5.89 -10.75
N LEU A 64 -6.91 5.30 -9.76
CA LEU A 64 -8.15 5.86 -9.23
C LEU A 64 -7.92 7.10 -8.35
N LEU A 65 -6.79 7.21 -7.68
CA LEU A 65 -6.43 8.44 -6.95
C LEU A 65 -6.21 9.61 -7.91
N ILE A 66 -5.54 9.38 -9.05
CA ILE A 66 -5.38 10.37 -10.10
C ILE A 66 -6.76 10.74 -10.68
N ALA A 67 -7.59 9.76 -10.99
CA ALA A 67 -8.94 10.00 -11.49
C ALA A 67 -9.80 10.80 -10.49
N SER A 68 -9.71 10.48 -9.19
CA SER A 68 -10.37 11.23 -8.11
C SER A 68 -9.90 12.68 -8.08
N LEU A 69 -8.60 12.94 -8.18
CA LEU A 69 -8.04 14.29 -8.21
C LEU A 69 -8.50 15.07 -9.44
N VAL A 70 -8.46 14.47 -10.62
CA VAL A 70 -8.88 15.13 -11.87
C VAL A 70 -10.36 15.48 -11.83
N THR A 71 -11.22 14.53 -11.44
CA THR A 71 -12.67 14.73 -11.43
C THR A 71 -13.16 15.68 -10.34
N THR A 72 -12.43 15.76 -9.22
CA THR A 72 -12.82 16.62 -8.08
C THR A 72 -11.96 17.87 -7.93
N TRP A 73 -11.15 18.22 -8.92
CA TRP A 73 -10.16 19.30 -8.84
C TRP A 73 -10.74 20.65 -8.39
N ASN A 74 -11.94 20.96 -8.83
CA ASN A 74 -12.63 22.22 -8.53
C ASN A 74 -13.29 22.27 -7.12
N TYR A 75 -13.28 21.12 -6.40
CA TYR A 75 -13.86 21.01 -5.06
C TYR A 75 -12.72 21.03 -4.01
N SER A 76 -12.36 22.21 -3.53
CA SER A 76 -11.21 22.40 -2.63
C SER A 76 -11.28 21.53 -1.37
N GLY A 77 -12.47 21.34 -0.80
CA GLY A 77 -12.68 20.47 0.37
C GLY A 77 -12.33 19.00 0.13
N THR A 78 -12.53 18.50 -1.10
CA THR A 78 -12.18 17.14 -1.50
C THR A 78 -10.74 17.07 -2.03
N ARG A 79 -10.32 18.07 -2.81
CA ARG A 79 -8.97 18.11 -3.41
C ARG A 79 -7.86 18.10 -2.36
N THR A 80 -7.96 18.90 -1.31
CA THR A 80 -6.91 19.01 -0.30
C THR A 80 -6.58 17.68 0.36
N PRO A 81 -7.52 16.90 0.91
CA PRO A 81 -7.20 15.59 1.46
C PRO A 81 -6.72 14.58 0.39
N LEU A 82 -7.19 14.65 -0.86
CA LEU A 82 -6.65 13.81 -1.94
C LEU A 82 -5.18 14.12 -2.23
N LEU A 83 -4.76 15.39 -2.18
CA LEU A 83 -3.35 15.78 -2.33
C LEU A 83 -2.51 15.29 -1.15
N VAL A 84 -3.03 15.30 0.08
CA VAL A 84 -2.36 14.71 1.24
C VAL A 84 -2.20 13.20 1.05
N ALA A 85 -3.25 12.50 0.60
CA ALA A 85 -3.19 11.08 0.30
C ALA A 85 -2.13 10.78 -0.78
N LEU A 86 -2.09 11.57 -1.85
CA LEU A 86 -1.11 11.42 -2.91
C LEU A 86 0.32 11.63 -2.39
N ALA A 87 0.57 12.69 -1.64
CA ALA A 87 1.90 13.00 -1.12
C ALA A 87 2.41 11.89 -0.18
N SER A 88 1.56 11.43 0.74
CA SER A 88 1.89 10.32 1.65
C SER A 88 2.15 9.03 0.90
N HIS A 89 1.29 8.68 -0.06
CA HIS A 89 1.44 7.48 -0.87
C HIS A 89 2.72 7.52 -1.71
N VAL A 90 3.00 8.63 -2.39
CA VAL A 90 4.23 8.80 -3.19
C VAL A 90 5.47 8.66 -2.31
N ALA A 91 5.49 9.27 -1.13
CA ALA A 91 6.60 9.12 -0.19
C ALA A 91 6.82 7.64 0.20
N MET A 92 5.74 6.92 0.52
CA MET A 92 5.77 5.48 0.82
C MET A 92 6.28 4.67 -0.38
N ARG A 93 5.82 4.98 -1.60
CA ARG A 93 6.23 4.29 -2.84
C ARG A 93 7.70 4.50 -3.16
N ILE A 94 8.20 5.74 -3.06
CA ILE A 94 9.62 6.05 -3.28
C ILE A 94 10.47 5.28 -2.27
N TRP A 95 10.14 5.34 -1.00
CA TRP A 95 10.86 4.60 0.04
C TRP A 95 10.85 3.09 -0.23
N SER A 96 9.70 2.54 -0.61
CA SER A 96 9.57 1.13 -0.97
C SER A 96 10.43 0.75 -2.17
N ALA A 97 10.45 1.57 -3.23
CA ALA A 97 11.22 1.32 -4.45
C ALA A 97 12.74 1.34 -4.20
N VAL A 98 13.21 2.25 -3.34
CA VAL A 98 14.64 2.44 -3.08
C VAL A 98 15.17 1.40 -2.08
N ASP A 99 14.41 1.06 -1.03
CA ASP A 99 14.93 0.24 0.08
C ASP A 99 14.28 -1.15 0.17
N PHE A 100 12.95 -1.23 0.12
CA PHE A 100 12.27 -2.48 0.46
C PHE A 100 12.11 -3.45 -0.71
N ILE A 101 11.73 -2.97 -1.89
CA ILE A 101 11.49 -3.84 -3.05
C ILE A 101 12.77 -4.56 -3.51
N PRO A 102 13.94 -3.90 -3.65
CA PRO A 102 15.16 -4.59 -4.05
C PRO A 102 15.54 -5.73 -3.10
N LYS A 103 15.42 -5.50 -1.79
CA LYS A 103 15.71 -6.52 -0.77
C LYS A 103 14.68 -7.64 -0.76
N ALA A 104 13.39 -7.33 -0.91
CA ALA A 104 12.34 -8.32 -1.02
C ALA A 104 12.59 -9.28 -2.20
N LEU A 105 12.96 -8.72 -3.36
CA LEU A 105 13.29 -9.52 -4.55
C LEU A 105 14.56 -10.35 -4.34
N ALA A 106 15.54 -9.84 -3.60
CA ALA A 106 16.74 -10.60 -3.24
C ALA A 106 16.37 -11.80 -2.34
N PHE A 107 15.54 -11.62 -1.32
CA PHE A 107 15.06 -12.71 -0.48
C PHE A 107 14.23 -13.74 -1.25
N GLU A 108 13.37 -13.29 -2.19
CA GLU A 108 12.61 -14.21 -3.03
C GLU A 108 13.50 -15.13 -3.89
N ARG A 109 14.65 -14.64 -4.36
CA ARG A 109 15.55 -15.36 -5.30
C ARG A 109 16.66 -16.15 -4.62
N ALA A 110 16.99 -15.81 -3.39
CA ALA A 110 18.10 -16.44 -2.67
C ALA A 110 17.78 -17.90 -2.30
N GLU A 111 18.83 -18.71 -2.18
CA GLU A 111 18.68 -20.02 -1.54
C GLU A 111 18.28 -19.83 -0.06
N PRO A 112 17.34 -20.63 0.48
CA PRO A 112 16.86 -20.44 1.85
C PRO A 112 17.97 -20.39 2.88
N GLY A 113 18.99 -21.24 2.76
CA GLY A 113 20.14 -21.29 3.66
C GLY A 113 21.11 -20.09 3.53
N ALA A 114 20.99 -19.30 2.47
CA ALA A 114 21.79 -18.10 2.28
C ALA A 114 21.15 -16.85 2.91
N ILE A 115 19.89 -16.93 3.39
CA ILE A 115 19.18 -15.84 4.01
C ILE A 115 19.47 -15.84 5.51
N ALA A 116 20.25 -14.86 5.97
CA ALA A 116 20.45 -14.65 7.39
C ALA A 116 19.14 -14.20 8.05
N GLU A 117 18.58 -14.98 8.95
CA GLU A 117 17.32 -14.70 9.66
C GLU A 117 17.34 -13.33 10.33
N ALA A 118 18.45 -12.95 10.94
CA ALA A 118 18.60 -11.63 11.57
C ALA A 118 18.46 -10.48 10.58
N ALA A 119 18.93 -10.63 9.33
CA ALA A 119 18.78 -9.64 8.28
C ALA A 119 17.31 -9.55 7.82
N ALA A 120 16.65 -10.70 7.65
CA ALA A 120 15.24 -10.78 7.31
C ALA A 120 14.36 -10.14 8.39
N ARG A 121 14.57 -10.46 9.68
CA ARG A 121 13.86 -9.85 10.82
C ARG A 121 14.09 -8.34 10.93
N ARG A 122 15.28 -7.86 10.60
CA ARG A 122 15.56 -6.41 10.57
C ARG A 122 14.80 -5.73 9.44
N TRP A 123 14.72 -6.38 8.29
CA TRP A 123 13.97 -5.88 7.15
C TRP A 123 12.47 -5.78 7.47
N THR A 124 11.85 -6.83 8.05
CA THR A 124 10.43 -6.83 8.43
C THR A 124 10.13 -5.73 9.45
N ARG A 125 10.97 -5.55 10.50
CA ARG A 125 10.79 -4.47 11.48
C ARG A 125 10.88 -3.08 10.84
N ARG A 126 11.81 -2.87 9.91
CA ARG A 126 11.93 -1.59 9.21
C ARG A 126 10.74 -1.33 8.29
N SER A 127 10.17 -2.38 7.70
CA SER A 127 9.01 -2.25 6.82
C SER A 127 7.78 -1.70 7.54
N LEU A 128 7.67 -1.90 8.86
CA LEU A 128 6.66 -1.25 9.72
C LEU A 128 6.69 0.27 9.66
N GLY A 129 7.86 0.86 9.46
CA GLY A 129 7.97 2.32 9.35
C GLY A 129 7.15 2.92 8.21
N ARG A 130 6.65 2.11 7.26
CA ARG A 130 5.75 2.55 6.19
C ARG A 130 4.30 2.67 6.64
N LEU A 131 3.91 1.92 7.69
CA LEU A 131 2.53 1.90 8.19
C LEU A 131 1.97 3.29 8.55
N PRO A 132 2.70 4.21 9.19
CA PRO A 132 2.23 5.57 9.41
C PRO A 132 1.85 6.30 8.11
N LEU A 133 2.59 6.12 7.02
CA LEU A 133 2.27 6.72 5.74
C LEU A 133 1.00 6.11 5.13
N ASP A 134 0.81 4.80 5.25
CA ASP A 134 -0.43 4.14 4.81
C ASP A 134 -1.63 4.62 5.64
N LEU A 135 -1.47 4.80 6.95
CA LEU A 135 -2.52 5.35 7.82
C LEU A 135 -2.88 6.80 7.46
N VAL A 136 -1.88 7.64 7.17
CA VAL A 136 -2.12 9.01 6.69
C VAL A 136 -2.85 8.98 5.35
N THR A 137 -2.43 8.12 4.43
CA THR A 137 -3.12 7.94 3.13
C THR A 137 -4.58 7.54 3.32
N CYS A 138 -4.86 6.53 4.13
CA CYS A 138 -6.23 6.08 4.40
C CYS A 138 -7.07 7.14 5.13
N GLY A 139 -6.51 7.80 6.13
CA GLY A 139 -7.20 8.90 6.86
C GLY A 139 -7.56 10.06 5.93
N ALA A 140 -6.63 10.44 5.05
CA ALA A 140 -6.86 11.48 4.06
C ALA A 140 -7.92 11.06 3.03
N MET A 141 -7.92 9.80 2.57
CA MET A 141 -8.95 9.26 1.68
C MET A 141 -10.35 9.25 2.34
N LEU A 142 -10.44 8.88 3.60
CA LEU A 142 -11.69 8.96 4.37
C LEU A 142 -12.16 10.42 4.51
N GLY A 143 -11.26 11.34 4.78
CA GLY A 143 -11.56 12.78 4.79
C GLY A 143 -12.08 13.29 3.45
N ALA A 144 -11.45 12.87 2.34
CA ALA A 144 -11.91 13.18 0.99
C ALA A 144 -13.32 12.63 0.71
N LEU A 145 -13.58 11.39 1.12
CA LEU A 145 -14.89 10.75 0.96
C LEU A 145 -15.99 11.50 1.74
N VAL A 146 -15.73 11.87 2.99
CA VAL A 146 -16.67 12.66 3.80
C VAL A 146 -16.93 14.04 3.17
N ALA A 147 -15.88 14.71 2.68
CA ALA A 147 -16.02 15.98 2.00
C ALA A 147 -16.84 15.86 0.70
N ALA A 148 -16.57 14.81 -0.08
CA ALA A 148 -17.30 14.51 -1.30
C ALA A 148 -18.81 14.23 -1.04
N ALA A 149 -19.10 13.44 0.00
CA ALA A 149 -20.47 13.09 0.38
C ALA A 149 -21.29 14.31 0.84
N ARG A 150 -20.66 15.33 1.43
CA ARG A 150 -21.33 16.58 1.82
C ARG A 150 -21.68 17.50 0.63
N LEU A 151 -21.13 17.23 -0.53
CA LEU A 151 -21.32 18.02 -1.76
C LEU A 151 -22.23 17.31 -2.78
N SER A 152 -22.60 16.07 -2.52
CA SER A 152 -23.53 15.28 -3.36
C SER A 152 -24.95 15.45 -2.87
#